data_dbbcdaa8ecda304c7cd0b398213de408
#
_entry.id   dbbcdaa8ecda304c7cd0b398213de408
#
_cell.length_a   1.000
_cell.length_b   1.000
_cell.length_c   1.000
_cell.angle_alpha   90.00
_cell.angle_beta   90.00
_cell.angle_gamma   90.00
#
_symmetry.space_group_name_H-M   'P 1'
#
loop_
_entity.id
_entity.type
_entity.pdbx_description
1 polymer ?
#
loop_
_entity_poly.entity_id
_entity_poly.type
_entity_poly.pdbx_seq_one_letter_code
_entity_poly.pdbx_strand_id
1 'polypeptide(L)'
;DPQPFYPAYTGLVVGSLELTERFLWDLRLTGQELVLENHAKHLKSLGHKYGLGLSIEPYDMNPTADLDLGAVADVPMCEFWSPGYFNTIFSCIEGASIAHTMGRPVLAAEAFTAGSQEAWQQYPGSMKNQGDWAFCMGINRFVYHTFAHKPLGQEHRPGMTMGPYGVHWDRGQTWWSMVPDYHRYVTRCSFMLRQGVAVADVLYLTPGGAPHVFQPPAGALDGNGVLADKRGYSFDGCSPNILIERAQVLNGRISFPEGTTYRLLVLSGSQTMLPAVLRKIEEIVIAGATIVGSPPLKSPSLMDYPGCDQHLQETAKRLWGSLDTPKTLTERKYGKGRIYWGGPFSRSERELYPAYEAAAELLANMSVPEDFVATGPIRYMHRRTEVHDIYFVANKSPRVIEADCTFRDGGPRPELWMPVTGEMYRLRQYNCAEDGRTKIPMRFEPYESFFVVFARKQAEQPGNVLQEISFTEPKPIAVVGGPWDVSFDTKWGGPEKIVFNELEDWTQRSERGIKYYSGLATYRKAFDLPAFPPSDGDIYLDLGDARHIARVRLNGENLGVVWTAPWRRKITRVVRARDNHLEIEVANL
;
A
#
# COMPACT_ATOMS: atom_id res chain seq x y z
N ASP A 1 -28.33 31.09 -19.23
CA ASP A 1 -28.15 30.90 -20.68
C ASP A 1 -26.65 30.93 -21.00
N PRO A 2 -26.02 29.85 -21.53
CA PRO A 2 -24.58 29.81 -21.87
C PRO A 2 -24.24 30.52 -23.18
N GLN A 3 -25.22 30.87 -24.03
CA GLN A 3 -24.96 31.44 -25.36
C GLN A 3 -24.09 32.67 -25.38
N PRO A 4 -24.20 33.65 -24.47
CA PRO A 4 -23.32 34.81 -24.43
C PRO A 4 -21.85 34.46 -24.23
N PHE A 5 -21.54 33.28 -23.65
CA PHE A 5 -20.20 32.84 -23.33
C PHE A 5 -19.59 31.90 -24.38
N TYR A 6 -20.26 31.58 -25.49
CA TYR A 6 -19.68 30.74 -26.55
C TYR A 6 -18.32 31.23 -27.05
N PRO A 7 -18.02 32.56 -27.16
CA PRO A 7 -16.69 33.01 -27.53
C PRO A 7 -15.58 32.56 -26.55
N ALA A 8 -15.91 32.28 -25.28
CA ALA A 8 -14.93 31.81 -24.30
C ALA A 8 -14.34 30.41 -24.65
N TYR A 9 -15.07 29.58 -25.43
CA TYR A 9 -14.54 28.29 -25.92
C TYR A 9 -13.33 28.46 -26.86
N THR A 10 -13.19 29.63 -27.47
CA THR A 10 -12.03 29.97 -28.33
C THR A 10 -10.96 30.78 -27.63
N GLY A 11 -11.05 30.93 -26.29
CA GLY A 11 -10.12 31.70 -25.49
C GLY A 11 -10.40 33.21 -25.44
N LEU A 12 -11.54 33.66 -25.96
CA LEU A 12 -11.92 35.10 -25.89
C LEU A 12 -12.52 35.46 -24.53
N VAL A 13 -12.14 36.61 -24.02
CA VAL A 13 -12.71 37.16 -22.79
C VAL A 13 -14.12 37.72 -23.06
N VAL A 14 -15.09 37.25 -22.30
CA VAL A 14 -16.48 37.70 -22.36
C VAL A 14 -16.83 38.51 -21.12
N GLY A 15 -17.17 39.77 -21.30
CA GLY A 15 -17.47 40.70 -20.23
C GLY A 15 -16.24 41.11 -19.40
N SER A 16 -15.72 40.16 -18.63
CA SER A 16 -14.48 40.29 -17.88
C SER A 16 -13.72 38.98 -17.79
N LEU A 17 -12.42 39.03 -17.46
CA LEU A 17 -11.64 37.79 -17.22
C LEU A 17 -12.28 36.95 -16.11
N GLU A 18 -12.73 37.56 -15.03
CA GLU A 18 -13.38 36.88 -13.92
C GLU A 18 -14.65 36.17 -14.33
N LEU A 19 -15.54 36.79 -15.09
CA LEU A 19 -16.76 36.14 -15.59
C LEU A 19 -16.44 34.99 -16.52
N THR A 20 -15.44 35.18 -17.39
CA THR A 20 -15.01 34.13 -18.33
C THR A 20 -14.44 32.92 -17.59
N GLU A 21 -13.57 33.14 -16.59
CA GLU A 21 -12.97 32.05 -15.79
C GLU A 21 -14.02 31.29 -14.99
N ARG A 22 -15.00 31.97 -14.39
CA ARG A 22 -16.10 31.34 -13.67
C ARG A 22 -16.98 30.48 -14.60
N PHE A 23 -17.28 31.00 -15.79
CA PHE A 23 -18.01 30.23 -16.81
C PHE A 23 -17.24 28.96 -17.23
N LEU A 24 -15.95 29.10 -17.52
CA LEU A 24 -15.12 27.97 -17.92
C LEU A 24 -14.96 26.94 -16.77
N TRP A 25 -14.97 27.40 -15.53
CA TRP A 25 -14.97 26.52 -14.37
C TRP A 25 -16.29 25.72 -14.27
N ASP A 26 -17.43 26.40 -14.38
CA ASP A 26 -18.77 25.76 -14.38
C ASP A 26 -18.92 24.80 -15.56
N LEU A 27 -18.41 25.15 -16.73
CA LEU A 27 -18.40 24.27 -17.91
C LEU A 27 -17.65 22.97 -17.65
N ARG A 28 -16.43 23.05 -17.10
CA ARG A 28 -15.64 21.84 -16.76
C ARG A 28 -16.32 21.00 -15.70
N LEU A 29 -16.89 21.63 -14.67
CA LEU A 29 -17.66 20.92 -13.65
C LEU A 29 -18.88 20.20 -14.26
N THR A 30 -19.62 20.88 -15.14
CA THR A 30 -20.77 20.31 -15.86
C THR A 30 -20.33 19.09 -16.70
N GLY A 31 -19.16 19.21 -17.38
CA GLY A 31 -18.57 18.07 -18.12
C GLY A 31 -18.32 16.87 -17.22
N GLN A 32 -17.71 17.09 -16.05
CA GLN A 32 -17.51 16.04 -15.04
C GLN A 32 -18.85 15.41 -14.60
N GLU A 33 -19.83 16.22 -14.19
CA GLU A 33 -21.11 15.74 -13.69
C GLU A 33 -21.82 14.87 -14.72
N LEU A 34 -21.81 15.27 -16.01
CA LEU A 34 -22.38 14.50 -17.10
C LEU A 34 -21.67 13.15 -17.30
N VAL A 35 -20.33 13.11 -17.21
CA VAL A 35 -19.57 11.85 -17.30
C VAL A 35 -19.85 10.96 -16.10
N LEU A 36 -19.85 11.50 -14.88
CA LEU A 36 -20.14 10.72 -13.69
C LEU A 36 -21.54 10.11 -13.74
N GLU A 37 -22.55 10.89 -14.11
CA GLU A 37 -23.95 10.46 -14.09
C GLU A 37 -24.28 9.53 -15.27
N ASN A 38 -23.94 9.96 -16.51
CA ASN A 38 -24.40 9.27 -17.70
C ASN A 38 -23.46 8.17 -18.19
N HIS A 39 -22.22 8.11 -17.67
CA HIS A 39 -21.25 7.06 -18.01
C HIS A 39 -20.95 6.18 -16.79
N ALA A 40 -20.21 6.66 -15.80
CA ALA A 40 -19.72 5.83 -14.71
C ALA A 40 -20.85 5.24 -13.83
N LYS A 41 -21.76 6.07 -13.32
CA LYS A 41 -22.90 5.62 -12.51
C LYS A 41 -23.88 4.80 -13.34
N HIS A 42 -24.08 5.14 -14.62
CA HIS A 42 -24.93 4.37 -15.51
C HIS A 42 -24.39 2.96 -15.75
N LEU A 43 -23.08 2.82 -16.06
CA LEU A 43 -22.43 1.51 -16.20
C LEU A 43 -22.52 0.69 -14.92
N LYS A 44 -22.28 1.32 -13.77
CA LYS A 44 -22.45 0.67 -12.46
C LYS A 44 -23.87 0.14 -12.28
N SER A 45 -24.88 0.97 -12.56
CA SER A 45 -26.29 0.59 -12.46
C SER A 45 -26.66 -0.58 -13.38
N LEU A 46 -26.13 -0.58 -14.61
CA LEU A 46 -26.31 -1.69 -15.54
C LEU A 46 -25.62 -2.96 -15.04
N GLY A 47 -24.37 -2.88 -14.60
CA GLY A 47 -23.64 -4.00 -14.04
C GLY A 47 -24.36 -4.65 -12.86
N HIS A 48 -24.85 -3.84 -11.93
CA HIS A 48 -25.58 -4.31 -10.74
C HIS A 48 -26.85 -5.12 -11.09
N LYS A 49 -27.55 -4.79 -12.20
CA LYS A 49 -28.70 -5.58 -12.68
C LYS A 49 -28.34 -7.03 -13.02
N TYR A 50 -27.06 -7.28 -13.33
CA TYR A 50 -26.54 -8.61 -13.67
C TYR A 50 -25.63 -9.19 -12.56
N GLY A 51 -25.62 -8.59 -11.37
CA GLY A 51 -24.79 -9.02 -10.26
C GLY A 51 -23.30 -8.74 -10.44
N LEU A 52 -22.93 -7.79 -11.32
CA LEU A 52 -21.56 -7.38 -11.59
C LEU A 52 -21.22 -6.11 -10.80
N GLY A 53 -20.02 -6.04 -10.24
CA GLY A 53 -19.46 -4.82 -9.66
C GLY A 53 -18.66 -4.03 -10.70
N LEU A 54 -18.58 -2.72 -10.52
CA LEU A 54 -17.78 -1.83 -11.35
C LEU A 54 -16.40 -1.60 -10.70
N SER A 55 -15.34 -1.87 -11.44
CA SER A 55 -13.98 -1.46 -11.10
C SER A 55 -13.56 -0.27 -11.96
N ILE A 56 -12.91 0.72 -11.36
CA ILE A 56 -12.42 1.93 -12.07
C ILE A 56 -10.99 2.22 -11.62
N GLU A 57 -10.14 2.51 -12.60
CA GLU A 57 -8.85 3.16 -12.43
C GLU A 57 -9.02 4.65 -12.76
N PRO A 58 -9.21 5.52 -11.76
CA PRO A 58 -9.66 6.88 -12.01
C PRO A 58 -8.55 7.88 -12.33
N TYR A 59 -7.30 7.46 -12.31
CA TYR A 59 -6.14 8.35 -12.37
C TYR A 59 -5.95 9.01 -13.73
N ASP A 60 -5.70 10.34 -13.70
CA ASP A 60 -5.42 11.22 -14.83
C ASP A 60 -6.47 11.16 -15.95
N MET A 61 -7.74 11.03 -15.57
CA MET A 61 -8.87 10.82 -16.48
C MET A 61 -9.66 12.10 -16.73
N ASN A 62 -9.21 12.91 -17.69
CA ASN A 62 -10.03 14.04 -18.15
C ASN A 62 -11.41 13.59 -18.71
N PRO A 63 -12.51 14.33 -18.42
CA PRO A 63 -12.57 15.64 -17.79
C PRO A 63 -12.94 15.59 -16.29
N THR A 64 -12.67 14.50 -15.58
CA THR A 64 -13.12 14.31 -14.19
C THR A 64 -12.01 14.62 -13.18
N ALA A 65 -12.41 14.94 -11.95
CA ALA A 65 -11.54 14.81 -10.79
C ALA A 65 -11.44 13.34 -10.39
N ASP A 66 -10.22 12.83 -10.20
CA ASP A 66 -9.97 11.40 -10.03
C ASP A 66 -10.66 10.83 -8.78
N LEU A 67 -10.66 11.59 -7.66
CA LEU A 67 -11.35 11.16 -6.44
C LEU A 67 -12.87 11.04 -6.63
N ASP A 68 -13.49 11.90 -7.42
CA ASP A 68 -14.94 11.85 -7.69
C ASP A 68 -15.29 10.68 -8.63
N LEU A 69 -14.50 10.44 -9.66
CA LEU A 69 -14.68 9.31 -10.55
C LEU A 69 -14.48 7.97 -9.81
N GLY A 70 -13.41 7.87 -9.02
CA GLY A 70 -13.11 6.69 -8.23
C GLY A 70 -14.16 6.40 -7.15
N ALA A 71 -14.81 7.44 -6.59
CA ALA A 71 -15.89 7.28 -5.61
C ALA A 71 -17.10 6.50 -6.17
N VAL A 72 -17.30 6.51 -7.49
CA VAL A 72 -18.36 5.72 -8.14
C VAL A 72 -18.05 4.22 -8.08
N ALA A 73 -16.79 3.79 -8.09
CA ALA A 73 -16.41 2.39 -8.16
C ALA A 73 -16.94 1.54 -6.98
N ASP A 74 -17.26 0.28 -7.24
CA ASP A 74 -17.43 -0.75 -6.21
C ASP A 74 -16.07 -1.24 -5.72
N VAL A 75 -15.11 -1.34 -6.64
CA VAL A 75 -13.71 -1.67 -6.38
C VAL A 75 -12.84 -0.60 -7.03
N PRO A 76 -12.37 0.39 -6.28
CA PRO A 76 -11.38 1.33 -6.80
C PRO A 76 -10.08 0.58 -7.14
N MET A 77 -9.45 0.98 -8.23
CA MET A 77 -8.16 0.46 -8.67
C MET A 77 -7.15 1.59 -8.87
N CYS A 78 -5.91 1.22 -8.81
CA CYS A 78 -4.75 2.02 -9.19
C CYS A 78 -3.77 1.13 -9.95
N GLU A 79 -2.62 1.65 -10.33
CA GLU A 79 -1.56 0.82 -10.90
C GLU A 79 -0.20 1.12 -10.28
N PHE A 80 0.69 0.13 -10.33
CA PHE A 80 2.10 0.35 -10.03
C PHE A 80 3.00 -0.46 -10.97
N TRP A 81 4.05 0.24 -11.41
CA TRP A 81 5.01 -0.27 -12.35
C TRP A 81 6.30 -0.69 -11.65
N SER A 82 7.05 -1.55 -12.30
CA SER A 82 8.38 -1.91 -11.83
C SER A 82 9.26 -0.67 -11.64
N PRO A 83 10.11 -0.65 -10.59
CA PRO A 83 10.93 0.51 -10.27
C PRO A 83 11.79 0.97 -11.46
N GLY A 84 11.76 2.28 -11.73
CA GLY A 84 12.60 2.92 -12.75
C GLY A 84 11.97 3.03 -14.13
N TYR A 85 10.75 2.52 -14.36
CA TYR A 85 10.06 2.66 -15.64
C TYR A 85 9.02 3.79 -15.61
N PHE A 86 8.00 3.68 -14.78
CA PHE A 86 6.90 4.65 -14.70
C PHE A 86 6.52 4.89 -13.25
N ASN A 87 6.36 6.14 -12.84
CA ASN A 87 6.00 6.47 -11.46
C ASN A 87 4.52 6.83 -11.35
N THR A 88 3.71 5.89 -10.92
CA THR A 88 2.28 6.00 -10.70
C THR A 88 1.89 6.07 -9.22
N ILE A 89 2.81 6.44 -8.32
CA ILE A 89 2.56 6.49 -6.87
C ILE A 89 1.35 7.36 -6.51
N PHE A 90 1.09 8.42 -7.28
CA PHE A 90 -0.08 9.27 -7.08
C PHE A 90 -1.38 8.49 -7.21
N SER A 91 -1.50 7.57 -8.20
CA SER A 91 -2.69 6.75 -8.39
C SER A 91 -2.93 5.81 -7.20
N CYS A 92 -1.86 5.27 -6.60
CA CYS A 92 -1.95 4.44 -5.40
C CYS A 92 -2.45 5.24 -4.20
N ILE A 93 -2.00 6.49 -4.05
CA ILE A 93 -2.44 7.41 -2.99
C ILE A 93 -3.91 7.80 -3.19
N GLU A 94 -4.32 8.09 -4.42
CA GLU A 94 -5.72 8.38 -4.75
C GLU A 94 -6.61 7.18 -4.51
N GLY A 95 -6.22 6.00 -5.00
CA GLY A 95 -6.94 4.76 -4.78
C GLY A 95 -7.14 4.44 -3.29
N ALA A 96 -6.10 4.61 -2.47
CA ALA A 96 -6.19 4.46 -1.03
C ALA A 96 -7.15 5.48 -0.40
N SER A 97 -7.05 6.75 -0.80
CA SER A 97 -7.92 7.83 -0.34
C SER A 97 -9.39 7.55 -0.65
N ILE A 98 -9.68 7.09 -1.87
CA ILE A 98 -11.02 6.68 -2.30
C ILE A 98 -11.51 5.50 -1.46
N ALA A 99 -10.70 4.44 -1.34
CA ALA A 99 -11.08 3.25 -0.58
C ALA A 99 -11.42 3.59 0.88
N HIS A 100 -10.61 4.45 1.52
CA HIS A 100 -10.78 4.83 2.91
C HIS A 100 -11.99 5.76 3.13
N THR A 101 -12.17 6.80 2.30
CA THR A 101 -13.26 7.78 2.44
C THR A 101 -14.60 7.25 1.98
N MET A 102 -14.61 6.30 1.04
CA MET A 102 -15.80 5.61 0.55
C MET A 102 -16.10 4.30 1.29
N GLY A 103 -15.26 3.90 2.26
CA GLY A 103 -15.43 2.68 3.03
C GLY A 103 -15.35 1.41 2.20
N ARG A 104 -14.53 1.40 1.13
CA ARG A 104 -14.33 0.23 0.30
C ARG A 104 -13.32 -0.71 0.95
N PRO A 105 -13.67 -1.97 1.24
CA PRO A 105 -12.74 -2.90 1.90
C PRO A 105 -11.63 -3.37 0.97
N VAL A 106 -11.82 -3.24 -0.35
CA VAL A 106 -10.87 -3.67 -1.37
C VAL A 106 -10.39 -2.47 -2.16
N LEU A 107 -9.06 -2.28 -2.17
CA LEU A 107 -8.35 -1.49 -3.16
C LEU A 107 -7.55 -2.46 -4.02
N ALA A 108 -7.88 -2.52 -5.31
CA ALA A 108 -7.13 -3.30 -6.28
C ALA A 108 -6.04 -2.45 -6.95
N ALA A 109 -5.06 -3.13 -7.55
CA ALA A 109 -4.10 -2.47 -8.42
C ALA A 109 -3.78 -3.35 -9.62
N GLU A 110 -3.65 -2.76 -10.80
CA GLU A 110 -2.84 -3.34 -11.85
C GLU A 110 -1.42 -3.42 -11.29
N ALA A 111 -0.89 -4.65 -11.22
CA ALA A 111 0.25 -4.92 -10.36
C ALA A 111 1.45 -5.42 -11.13
N PHE A 112 2.63 -4.89 -10.80
CA PHE A 112 3.92 -5.30 -11.33
C PHE A 112 4.04 -5.13 -12.84
N THR A 113 3.35 -4.14 -13.40
CA THR A 113 3.50 -3.77 -14.80
C THR A 113 4.95 -3.40 -15.07
N ALA A 114 5.54 -3.97 -16.10
CA ALA A 114 6.96 -3.84 -16.39
C ALA A 114 7.21 -3.43 -17.84
N GLY A 115 8.31 -2.72 -18.06
CA GLY A 115 8.78 -2.38 -19.39
C GLY A 115 9.52 -3.54 -20.08
N SER A 116 9.83 -3.36 -21.35
CA SER A 116 10.50 -4.38 -22.17
C SER A 116 11.87 -4.82 -21.64
N GLN A 117 12.58 -3.94 -20.92
CA GLN A 117 13.88 -4.23 -20.33
C GLN A 117 13.82 -5.23 -19.18
N GLU A 118 12.63 -5.44 -18.58
CA GLU A 118 12.40 -6.42 -17.51
C GLU A 118 11.64 -7.67 -17.98
N ALA A 119 11.43 -7.79 -19.28
CA ALA A 119 10.75 -8.94 -19.85
C ALA A 119 11.38 -10.25 -19.37
N TRP A 120 10.54 -11.13 -18.77
CA TRP A 120 10.91 -12.45 -18.25
C TRP A 120 11.87 -12.47 -17.04
N GLN A 121 12.20 -11.31 -16.46
CA GLN A 121 13.13 -11.21 -15.34
C GLN A 121 12.44 -11.14 -13.95
N GLN A 122 11.12 -10.95 -13.93
CA GLN A 122 10.38 -10.90 -12.66
C GLN A 122 10.00 -12.31 -12.19
N TYR A 123 10.12 -12.52 -10.89
CA TYR A 123 9.75 -13.74 -10.18
C TYR A 123 9.27 -13.38 -8.76
N PRO A 124 8.63 -14.29 -8.02
CA PRO A 124 8.07 -14.00 -6.69
C PRO A 124 9.01 -13.24 -5.75
N GLY A 125 10.28 -13.64 -5.66
CA GLY A 125 11.26 -13.00 -4.78
C GLY A 125 11.62 -11.57 -5.19
N SER A 126 11.75 -11.29 -6.50
CA SER A 126 12.05 -9.94 -7.00
C SER A 126 10.90 -8.96 -6.76
N MET A 127 9.67 -9.46 -6.75
CA MET A 127 8.47 -8.66 -6.55
C MET A 127 8.14 -8.40 -5.07
N LYS A 128 8.82 -9.11 -4.13
CA LYS A 128 8.49 -9.07 -2.69
C LYS A 128 8.49 -7.66 -2.11
N ASN A 129 9.58 -6.93 -2.30
CA ASN A 129 9.74 -5.57 -1.74
C ASN A 129 8.69 -4.58 -2.30
N GLN A 130 8.41 -4.66 -3.60
CA GLN A 130 7.40 -3.80 -4.22
C GLN A 130 5.98 -4.20 -3.81
N GLY A 131 5.70 -5.49 -3.69
CA GLY A 131 4.42 -5.97 -3.17
C GLY A 131 4.16 -5.55 -1.73
N ASP A 132 5.18 -5.59 -0.87
CA ASP A 132 5.08 -5.09 0.51
C ASP A 132 4.86 -3.58 0.56
N TRP A 133 5.52 -2.84 -0.33
CA TRP A 133 5.27 -1.41 -0.49
C TRP A 133 3.81 -1.16 -0.90
N ALA A 134 3.28 -1.89 -1.86
CA ALA A 134 1.90 -1.76 -2.31
C ALA A 134 0.91 -2.04 -1.16
N PHE A 135 1.17 -3.06 -0.32
CA PHE A 135 0.39 -3.32 0.89
C PHE A 135 0.44 -2.14 1.87
N CYS A 136 1.61 -1.52 2.07
CA CYS A 136 1.77 -0.35 2.92
C CYS A 136 1.09 0.91 2.34
N MET A 137 0.91 0.99 1.03
CA MET A 137 0.13 2.05 0.37
C MET A 137 -1.38 1.85 0.51
N GLY A 138 -1.85 0.69 1.00
CA GLY A 138 -3.27 0.37 1.21
C GLY A 138 -3.86 -0.59 0.18
N ILE A 139 -3.09 -0.97 -0.85
CA ILE A 139 -3.50 -1.95 -1.86
C ILE A 139 -3.63 -3.32 -1.19
N ASN A 140 -4.72 -4.04 -1.48
CA ASN A 140 -4.97 -5.35 -0.89
C ASN A 140 -5.58 -6.36 -1.88
N ARG A 141 -5.46 -6.07 -3.19
CA ARG A 141 -5.74 -6.99 -4.29
C ARG A 141 -4.81 -6.70 -5.45
N PHE A 142 -3.98 -7.67 -5.84
CA PHE A 142 -3.15 -7.58 -7.03
C PHE A 142 -3.86 -8.17 -8.24
N VAL A 143 -3.91 -7.42 -9.33
CA VAL A 143 -4.33 -7.84 -10.67
C VAL A 143 -3.07 -7.82 -11.53
N TYR A 144 -2.50 -9.00 -11.76
CA TYR A 144 -1.19 -9.08 -12.41
C TYR A 144 -1.26 -8.66 -13.87
N HIS A 145 -0.40 -7.76 -14.28
CA HIS A 145 -0.20 -7.39 -15.67
C HIS A 145 1.02 -8.12 -16.23
N THR A 146 0.84 -9.24 -17.00
CA THR A 146 -0.44 -9.75 -17.47
C THR A 146 -0.53 -11.27 -17.34
N PHE A 147 -1.77 -11.79 -17.41
CA PHE A 147 -2.03 -13.19 -17.66
C PHE A 147 -2.52 -13.33 -19.12
N ALA A 148 -1.62 -13.75 -20.02
CA ALA A 148 -1.96 -13.90 -21.43
C ALA A 148 -2.59 -15.27 -21.71
N HIS A 149 -3.54 -15.32 -22.67
CA HIS A 149 -4.09 -16.56 -23.18
C HIS A 149 -3.00 -17.44 -23.82
N LYS A 150 -2.94 -18.72 -23.46
CA LYS A 150 -1.93 -19.69 -23.93
C LYS A 150 -2.64 -20.85 -24.64
N PRO A 151 -3.00 -20.72 -25.93
CA PRO A 151 -3.73 -21.76 -26.67
C PRO A 151 -2.85 -22.98 -27.02
N LEU A 152 -1.53 -22.80 -27.06
CA LEU A 152 -0.58 -23.84 -27.46
C LEU A 152 0.01 -24.58 -26.24
N GLY A 153 0.58 -25.75 -26.49
CA GLY A 153 1.25 -26.56 -25.47
C GLY A 153 2.57 -25.97 -24.98
N GLN A 154 3.16 -26.62 -23.97
CA GLN A 154 4.40 -26.16 -23.32
C GLN A 154 5.63 -26.21 -24.25
N GLU A 155 5.57 -27.00 -25.32
CA GLU A 155 6.60 -27.09 -26.37
C GLU A 155 6.77 -25.77 -27.16
N HIS A 156 5.79 -24.87 -27.06
CA HIS A 156 5.81 -23.56 -27.73
C HIS A 156 6.12 -22.39 -26.77
N ARG A 157 6.89 -22.63 -25.72
CA ARG A 157 7.33 -21.56 -24.80
C ARG A 157 8.11 -20.46 -25.52
N PRO A 158 7.88 -19.19 -25.17
CA PRO A 158 6.99 -18.65 -24.15
C PRO A 158 5.52 -18.60 -24.58
N GLY A 159 5.16 -18.95 -25.81
CA GLY A 159 3.82 -18.89 -26.37
C GLY A 159 3.34 -17.45 -26.62
N MET A 160 2.03 -17.25 -26.74
CA MET A 160 1.45 -15.91 -26.88
C MET A 160 1.66 -15.08 -25.64
N THR A 161 2.00 -13.80 -25.83
CA THR A 161 2.15 -12.80 -24.79
C THR A 161 1.45 -11.52 -25.22
N MET A 162 1.27 -10.57 -24.32
CA MET A 162 0.83 -9.22 -24.63
C MET A 162 1.95 -8.35 -25.25
N GLY A 163 3.05 -8.95 -25.67
CA GLY A 163 4.25 -8.26 -26.11
C GLY A 163 5.28 -8.13 -24.97
N PRO A 164 6.13 -7.10 -24.97
CA PRO A 164 7.23 -7.01 -24.00
C PRO A 164 6.81 -6.56 -22.59
N TYR A 165 5.57 -6.13 -22.40
CA TYR A 165 5.10 -5.56 -21.15
C TYR A 165 4.64 -6.61 -20.15
N GLY A 166 4.76 -6.27 -18.86
CA GLY A 166 4.20 -7.02 -17.77
C GLY A 166 5.08 -8.12 -17.21
N VAL A 167 4.60 -8.72 -16.14
CA VAL A 167 5.31 -9.75 -15.37
C VAL A 167 5.22 -11.15 -15.99
N HIS A 168 4.42 -11.34 -17.04
CA HIS A 168 4.15 -12.63 -17.68
C HIS A 168 3.74 -13.72 -16.66
N TRP A 169 2.62 -13.47 -15.96
CA TRP A 169 2.14 -14.29 -14.84
C TRP A 169 1.36 -15.52 -15.33
N ASP A 170 2.07 -16.49 -15.92
CA ASP A 170 1.46 -17.66 -16.54
C ASP A 170 2.38 -18.90 -16.56
N ARG A 171 1.80 -20.01 -17.02
CA ARG A 171 2.48 -21.33 -17.11
C ARG A 171 3.70 -21.37 -18.04
N GLY A 172 3.98 -20.31 -18.79
CA GLY A 172 5.22 -20.16 -19.59
C GLY A 172 6.46 -19.97 -18.72
N GLN A 173 6.29 -19.49 -17.49
CA GLN A 173 7.39 -19.30 -16.55
C GLN A 173 7.92 -20.63 -16.01
N THR A 174 9.23 -20.71 -15.81
CA THR A 174 9.92 -21.90 -15.27
C THR A 174 9.46 -22.27 -13.87
N TRP A 175 9.22 -21.28 -13.03
CA TRP A 175 8.83 -21.38 -11.63
C TRP A 175 7.31 -21.52 -11.41
N TRP A 176 6.49 -21.56 -12.45
CA TRP A 176 5.03 -21.54 -12.34
C TRP A 176 4.45 -22.62 -11.44
N SER A 177 5.01 -23.82 -11.46
CA SER A 177 4.55 -24.92 -10.59
C SER A 177 4.78 -24.69 -9.09
N MET A 178 5.59 -23.69 -8.74
CA MET A 178 5.94 -23.32 -7.36
C MET A 178 5.23 -22.07 -6.86
N VAL A 179 4.53 -21.33 -7.73
CA VAL A 179 3.86 -20.07 -7.42
C VAL A 179 2.76 -20.14 -6.33
N PRO A 180 2.10 -21.28 -6.06
CA PRO A 180 1.06 -21.33 -5.02
C PRO A 180 1.52 -20.89 -3.63
N ASP A 181 2.81 -21.06 -3.27
CA ASP A 181 3.35 -20.62 -1.99
C ASP A 181 3.41 -19.08 -1.89
N TYR A 182 3.78 -18.41 -2.98
CA TYR A 182 3.70 -16.96 -3.07
C TYR A 182 2.25 -16.46 -3.03
N HIS A 183 1.33 -17.11 -3.74
CA HIS A 183 -0.09 -16.75 -3.68
C HIS A 183 -0.68 -16.91 -2.28
N ARG A 184 -0.25 -17.91 -1.49
CA ARG A 184 -0.66 -18.04 -0.09
C ARG A 184 -0.20 -16.83 0.74
N TYR A 185 1.03 -16.37 0.53
CA TYR A 185 1.53 -15.14 1.16
C TYR A 185 0.65 -13.94 0.79
N VAL A 186 0.44 -13.69 -0.51
CA VAL A 186 -0.39 -12.57 -0.99
C VAL A 186 -1.82 -12.68 -0.45
N THR A 187 -2.40 -13.87 -0.42
CA THR A 187 -3.75 -14.10 0.10
C THR A 187 -3.86 -13.77 1.59
N ARG A 188 -2.88 -14.19 2.41
CA ARG A 188 -2.84 -13.88 3.85
C ARG A 188 -2.71 -12.38 4.08
N CYS A 189 -1.78 -11.71 3.38
CA CYS A 189 -1.64 -10.26 3.46
C CYS A 189 -2.92 -9.54 3.03
N SER A 190 -3.50 -9.91 1.89
CA SER A 190 -4.76 -9.35 1.39
C SER A 190 -5.92 -9.54 2.35
N PHE A 191 -6.03 -10.72 2.97
CA PHE A 191 -7.06 -11.00 3.96
C PHE A 191 -6.91 -10.09 5.19
N MET A 192 -5.71 -10.01 5.77
CA MET A 192 -5.45 -9.21 6.96
C MET A 192 -5.64 -7.72 6.70
N LEU A 193 -5.20 -7.23 5.55
CA LEU A 193 -5.28 -5.80 5.19
C LEU A 193 -6.67 -5.36 4.73
N ARG A 194 -7.64 -6.26 4.61
CA ARG A 194 -9.07 -5.95 4.42
C ARG A 194 -9.85 -5.87 5.74
N GLN A 195 -9.24 -6.26 6.86
CA GLN A 195 -9.92 -6.23 8.15
C GLN A 195 -10.07 -4.80 8.66
N GLY A 196 -11.24 -4.48 9.20
CA GLY A 196 -11.51 -3.17 9.79
C GLY A 196 -11.26 -2.00 8.85
N VAL A 197 -10.79 -0.88 9.41
CA VAL A 197 -10.51 0.38 8.71
C VAL A 197 -9.03 0.75 8.75
N ALA A 198 -8.58 1.53 7.77
CA ALA A 198 -7.25 2.12 7.80
C ALA A 198 -7.15 3.20 8.88
N VAL A 199 -5.99 3.34 9.49
CA VAL A 199 -5.69 4.40 10.46
C VAL A 199 -4.91 5.50 9.76
N ALA A 200 -5.47 6.72 9.78
CA ALA A 200 -4.84 7.93 9.28
C ALA A 200 -5.19 9.13 10.16
N ASP A 201 -4.36 10.16 10.14
CA ASP A 201 -4.51 11.33 11.01
C ASP A 201 -4.95 12.57 10.26
N VAL A 202 -4.58 12.70 8.97
CA VAL A 202 -4.76 13.92 8.17
C VAL A 202 -5.63 13.66 6.95
N LEU A 203 -6.63 14.51 6.73
CA LEU A 203 -7.47 14.52 5.53
C LEU A 203 -7.18 15.81 4.76
N TYR A 204 -6.75 15.69 3.50
CA TYR A 204 -6.50 16.84 2.62
C TYR A 204 -7.71 17.06 1.72
N LEU A 205 -8.32 18.26 1.82
CA LEU A 205 -9.44 18.65 0.96
C LEU A 205 -8.89 19.16 -0.38
N THR A 206 -9.25 18.50 -1.49
CA THR A 206 -8.91 18.99 -2.82
C THR A 206 -9.66 20.27 -3.17
N PRO A 207 -9.14 21.11 -4.07
CA PRO A 207 -9.93 22.20 -4.65
C PRO A 207 -11.20 21.67 -5.31
N GLY A 208 -12.23 22.49 -5.37
CA GLY A 208 -13.41 22.18 -6.20
C GLY A 208 -13.10 22.36 -7.68
N GLY A 209 -13.84 21.64 -8.51
CA GLY A 209 -13.72 21.71 -9.98
C GLY A 209 -13.08 20.47 -10.59
N ALA A 210 -12.97 20.49 -11.91
CA ALA A 210 -12.45 19.40 -12.71
C ALA A 210 -11.67 19.93 -13.93
N PRO A 211 -10.71 19.14 -14.48
CA PRO A 211 -10.16 17.91 -13.91
C PRO A 211 -9.25 18.18 -12.70
N HIS A 212 -9.02 17.17 -11.88
CA HIS A 212 -8.12 17.29 -10.72
C HIS A 212 -7.49 15.94 -10.36
N VAL A 213 -6.18 15.94 -10.16
CA VAL A 213 -5.38 14.83 -9.63
C VAL A 213 -4.95 15.18 -8.21
N PHE A 214 -5.17 14.29 -7.25
CA PHE A 214 -4.71 14.52 -5.88
C PHE A 214 -3.22 14.21 -5.75
N GLN A 215 -2.45 15.22 -5.40
CA GLN A 215 -1.04 15.08 -5.06
C GLN A 215 -0.85 15.34 -3.56
N PRO A 216 -0.10 14.49 -2.83
CA PRO A 216 0.20 14.73 -1.43
C PRO A 216 1.07 15.98 -1.27
N PRO A 217 1.07 16.62 -0.08
CA PRO A 217 1.92 17.79 0.17
C PRO A 217 3.41 17.42 0.13
N ALA A 218 4.23 18.42 -0.10
CA ALA A 218 5.68 18.28 0.00
C ALA A 218 6.08 17.70 1.37
N GLY A 219 7.01 16.74 1.38
CA GLY A 219 7.50 16.08 2.59
C GLY A 219 6.60 14.97 3.14
N ALA A 220 5.44 14.69 2.54
CA ALA A 220 4.52 13.66 3.05
C ALA A 220 5.01 12.21 2.82
N LEU A 221 5.93 12.04 1.89
CA LEU A 221 6.53 10.75 1.57
C LEU A 221 8.02 10.74 1.95
N ASP A 222 8.49 9.59 2.45
CA ASP A 222 9.89 9.31 2.72
C ASP A 222 10.52 8.56 1.54
N GLY A 223 11.66 9.06 1.06
CA GLY A 223 12.39 8.51 -0.08
C GLY A 223 12.07 9.21 -1.40
N ASN A 224 13.04 9.13 -2.30
CA ASN A 224 12.95 9.70 -3.65
C ASN A 224 12.77 8.57 -4.65
N GLY A 225 11.58 8.41 -5.20
CA GLY A 225 11.33 7.43 -6.25
C GLY A 225 10.00 6.70 -6.15
N VAL A 226 9.89 5.63 -6.96
CA VAL A 226 8.65 4.86 -7.16
C VAL A 226 8.20 4.02 -5.96
N LEU A 227 9.02 3.86 -4.92
CA LEU A 227 8.69 3.13 -3.70
C LEU A 227 8.80 4.02 -2.46
N ALA A 228 8.45 5.30 -2.58
CA ALA A 228 8.40 6.20 -1.44
C ALA A 228 7.26 5.79 -0.48
N ASP A 229 7.52 5.88 0.81
CA ASP A 229 6.60 5.42 1.86
C ASP A 229 5.89 6.60 2.53
N LYS A 230 4.65 6.43 2.98
CA LYS A 230 3.98 7.40 3.85
C LYS A 230 4.73 7.51 5.18
N ARG A 231 4.83 8.73 5.71
CA ARG A 231 5.50 9.00 7.00
C ARG A 231 4.59 8.71 8.20
N GLY A 232 5.09 8.92 9.40
CA GLY A 232 4.49 8.52 10.67
C GLY A 232 3.06 9.00 10.96
N TYR A 233 2.59 10.08 10.32
CA TYR A 233 1.17 10.45 10.30
C TYR A 233 0.60 10.14 8.91
N SER A 234 -0.16 9.07 8.80
CA SER A 234 -0.80 8.70 7.54
C SER A 234 -1.88 9.69 7.14
N PHE A 235 -2.17 9.79 5.85
CA PHE A 235 -3.09 10.77 5.29
C PHE A 235 -3.87 10.21 4.10
N ASP A 236 -4.98 10.88 3.78
CA ASP A 236 -5.79 10.65 2.59
C ASP A 236 -6.24 11.98 1.96
N GLY A 237 -6.60 11.92 0.68
CA GLY A 237 -7.28 13.00 -0.04
C GLY A 237 -8.79 12.86 0.04
N CYS A 238 -9.51 13.97 -0.05
CA CYS A 238 -10.96 14.01 -0.07
C CYS A 238 -11.45 15.07 -1.05
N SER A 239 -12.38 14.70 -1.95
CA SER A 239 -13.03 15.69 -2.79
C SER A 239 -14.09 16.47 -2.02
N PRO A 240 -14.46 17.68 -2.49
CA PRO A 240 -15.57 18.44 -1.93
C PRO A 240 -16.89 17.66 -1.89
N ASN A 241 -17.18 16.87 -2.91
CA ASN A 241 -18.40 16.07 -2.98
C ASN A 241 -18.42 14.99 -1.89
N ILE A 242 -17.33 14.24 -1.73
CA ILE A 242 -17.19 13.23 -0.68
C ILE A 242 -17.33 13.88 0.71
N LEU A 243 -16.69 15.05 0.94
CA LEU A 243 -16.81 15.76 2.21
C LEU A 243 -18.26 16.15 2.51
N ILE A 244 -18.95 16.76 1.55
CA ILE A 244 -20.34 17.22 1.73
C ILE A 244 -21.26 16.04 2.03
N GLU A 245 -21.18 14.98 1.24
CA GLU A 245 -22.11 13.85 1.29
C GLU A 245 -21.88 12.93 2.49
N ARG A 246 -20.63 12.75 2.91
CA ARG A 246 -20.27 11.65 3.79
C ARG A 246 -19.62 12.04 5.13
N ALA A 247 -18.94 13.20 5.20
CA ALA A 247 -18.22 13.56 6.40
C ALA A 247 -19.15 13.94 7.55
N GLN A 248 -18.86 13.40 8.72
CA GLN A 248 -19.49 13.68 10.01
C GLN A 248 -18.41 13.96 11.06
N VAL A 249 -18.80 14.27 12.29
CA VAL A 249 -17.87 14.42 13.41
C VAL A 249 -18.24 13.47 14.52
N LEU A 250 -17.27 12.67 14.94
CA LEU A 250 -17.38 11.74 16.07
C LEU A 250 -16.20 11.95 17.03
N ASN A 251 -16.50 12.29 18.27
CA ASN A 251 -15.48 12.52 19.33
C ASN A 251 -14.36 13.51 18.89
N GLY A 252 -14.76 14.61 18.24
CA GLY A 252 -13.83 15.64 17.79
C GLY A 252 -12.98 15.28 16.56
N ARG A 253 -13.27 14.15 15.91
CA ARG A 253 -12.61 13.71 14.67
C ARG A 253 -13.58 13.76 13.50
N ILE A 254 -13.08 14.06 12.32
CA ILE A 254 -13.82 13.87 11.09
C ILE A 254 -13.98 12.37 10.88
N SER A 255 -15.19 11.92 10.63
CA SER A 255 -15.53 10.50 10.55
C SER A 255 -16.34 10.22 9.30
N PHE A 256 -16.11 9.08 8.69
CA PHE A 256 -16.92 8.52 7.60
C PHE A 256 -17.77 7.34 8.12
N PRO A 257 -18.91 7.03 7.46
CA PRO A 257 -19.87 6.05 7.98
C PRO A 257 -19.29 4.68 8.33
N GLU A 258 -18.28 4.22 7.59
CA GLU A 258 -17.66 2.90 7.77
C GLU A 258 -16.60 2.88 8.90
N GLY A 259 -16.36 4.02 9.54
CA GLY A 259 -15.54 4.13 10.76
C GLY A 259 -14.14 4.69 10.55
N THR A 260 -13.73 5.04 9.33
CA THR A 260 -12.47 5.77 9.12
C THR A 260 -12.56 7.17 9.72
N THR A 261 -11.52 7.61 10.43
CA THR A 261 -11.51 8.90 11.14
C THR A 261 -10.20 9.65 10.95
N TYR A 262 -10.29 11.00 10.95
CA TYR A 262 -9.13 11.89 10.81
C TYR A 262 -9.15 12.97 11.91
N ARG A 263 -7.97 13.40 12.33
CA ARG A 263 -7.78 14.43 13.37
C ARG A 263 -7.79 15.83 12.78
N LEU A 264 -7.25 16.00 11.57
CA LEU A 264 -7.15 17.29 10.88
C LEU A 264 -7.81 17.21 9.51
N LEU A 265 -8.55 18.26 9.12
CA LEU A 265 -8.88 18.60 7.74
C LEU A 265 -7.98 19.74 7.29
N VAL A 266 -7.10 19.48 6.35
CA VAL A 266 -6.21 20.47 5.76
C VAL A 266 -6.82 20.98 4.46
N LEU A 267 -7.09 22.28 4.41
CA LEU A 267 -7.64 22.95 3.23
C LEU A 267 -6.52 23.21 2.21
N SER A 268 -6.89 23.18 0.94
CA SER A 268 -5.99 23.63 -0.12
C SER A 268 -5.69 25.14 0.00
N GLY A 269 -4.55 25.57 -0.54
CA GLY A 269 -4.17 26.97 -0.63
C GLY A 269 -5.00 27.81 -1.63
N SER A 270 -6.03 27.22 -2.26
CA SER A 270 -6.92 27.92 -3.17
C SER A 270 -7.62 29.10 -2.51
N GLN A 271 -7.74 30.22 -3.25
CA GLN A 271 -8.52 31.37 -2.80
C GLN A 271 -10.03 31.17 -3.02
N THR A 272 -10.38 30.16 -3.83
CA THR A 272 -11.77 29.91 -4.21
C THR A 272 -12.32 28.65 -3.51
N MET A 273 -13.58 28.73 -3.14
CA MET A 273 -14.33 27.60 -2.58
C MET A 273 -15.82 27.78 -2.89
N LEU A 274 -16.51 26.66 -3.18
CA LEU A 274 -17.97 26.70 -3.32
C LEU A 274 -18.63 27.03 -1.97
N PRO A 275 -19.67 27.87 -1.92
CA PRO A 275 -20.39 28.16 -0.67
C PRO A 275 -20.93 26.93 0.04
N ALA A 276 -21.32 25.87 -0.70
CA ALA A 276 -21.77 24.61 -0.12
C ALA A 276 -20.67 23.90 0.67
N VAL A 277 -19.43 23.90 0.17
CA VAL A 277 -18.26 23.32 0.87
C VAL A 277 -17.98 24.09 2.15
N LEU A 278 -18.00 25.42 2.08
CA LEU A 278 -17.75 26.24 3.27
C LEU A 278 -18.84 26.06 4.35
N ARG A 279 -20.10 25.91 3.96
CA ARG A 279 -21.18 25.55 4.90
C ARG A 279 -20.93 24.19 5.57
N LYS A 280 -20.46 23.20 4.82
CA LYS A 280 -20.10 21.88 5.39
C LYS A 280 -18.94 21.99 6.36
N ILE A 281 -17.92 22.80 6.04
CA ILE A 281 -16.80 23.08 6.94
C ILE A 281 -17.31 23.75 8.23
N GLU A 282 -18.22 24.73 8.14
CA GLU A 282 -18.84 25.38 9.31
C GLU A 282 -19.57 24.34 10.18
N GLU A 283 -20.38 23.47 9.58
CA GLU A 283 -21.10 22.37 10.26
C GLU A 283 -20.15 21.48 11.05
N ILE A 284 -19.09 20.96 10.43
CA ILE A 284 -18.16 20.02 11.07
C ILE A 284 -17.29 20.70 12.13
N VAL A 285 -16.92 21.99 11.97
CA VAL A 285 -16.21 22.75 13.02
C VAL A 285 -17.11 22.94 14.23
N ILE A 286 -18.38 23.36 14.02
CA ILE A 286 -19.33 23.50 15.11
C ILE A 286 -19.48 22.16 15.88
N ALA A 287 -19.46 21.05 15.19
CA ALA A 287 -19.56 19.70 15.77
C ALA A 287 -18.26 19.25 16.48
N GLY A 288 -17.11 19.88 16.23
CA GLY A 288 -15.87 19.61 16.97
C GLY A 288 -14.64 19.28 16.12
N ALA A 289 -14.72 19.36 14.79
CA ALA A 289 -13.56 19.11 13.92
C ALA A 289 -12.46 20.17 14.06
N THR A 290 -11.23 19.76 13.78
CA THR A 290 -10.07 20.65 13.67
C THR A 290 -9.75 20.89 12.20
N ILE A 291 -9.80 22.17 11.78
CA ILE A 291 -9.54 22.60 10.41
C ILE A 291 -8.23 23.37 10.36
N VAL A 292 -7.47 23.16 9.27
CA VAL A 292 -6.19 23.81 9.03
C VAL A 292 -6.22 24.47 7.65
N GLY A 293 -5.88 25.76 7.57
CA GLY A 293 -5.78 26.50 6.31
C GLY A 293 -6.42 27.87 6.33
N SER A 294 -6.12 28.69 5.33
CA SER A 294 -6.58 30.08 5.20
C SER A 294 -8.05 30.17 4.74
N PRO A 295 -8.77 31.24 5.11
CA PRO A 295 -10.17 31.44 4.71
C PRO A 295 -10.29 31.61 3.19
N PRO A 296 -11.32 31.05 2.52
CA PRO A 296 -11.60 31.33 1.12
C PRO A 296 -12.05 32.78 0.92
N LEU A 297 -11.81 33.33 -0.27
CA LEU A 297 -12.08 34.73 -0.57
C LEU A 297 -13.24 34.92 -1.57
N LYS A 298 -13.47 33.94 -2.46
CA LYS A 298 -14.51 34.05 -3.49
C LYS A 298 -14.97 32.67 -3.97
N SER A 299 -16.15 32.62 -4.59
CA SER A 299 -16.66 31.44 -5.30
C SER A 299 -15.97 31.31 -6.66
N PRO A 300 -15.69 30.09 -7.14
CA PRO A 300 -15.20 29.87 -8.50
C PRO A 300 -16.31 29.86 -9.55
N SER A 301 -17.58 29.78 -9.14
CA SER A 301 -18.77 29.58 -9.98
C SER A 301 -19.51 30.87 -10.28
N LEU A 302 -20.27 30.90 -11.36
CA LEU A 302 -21.27 31.94 -11.67
C LEU A 302 -22.57 31.77 -10.88
N MET A 303 -22.74 30.68 -10.14
CA MET A 303 -23.94 30.45 -9.32
C MET A 303 -24.08 31.59 -8.28
N ASP A 304 -25.21 32.28 -8.31
CA ASP A 304 -25.55 33.42 -7.44
C ASP A 304 -24.57 34.61 -7.54
N TYR A 305 -23.79 34.70 -8.63
CA TYR A 305 -22.89 35.84 -8.87
C TYR A 305 -23.69 37.11 -9.15
N PRO A 306 -23.28 38.32 -8.61
CA PRO A 306 -22.10 38.57 -7.80
C PRO A 306 -22.30 38.36 -6.28
N GLY A 307 -23.48 38.06 -5.80
CA GLY A 307 -23.80 37.98 -4.36
C GLY A 307 -23.11 36.80 -3.64
N CYS A 308 -22.75 35.75 -4.39
CA CYS A 308 -22.11 34.54 -3.82
C CYS A 308 -20.80 34.84 -3.07
N ASP A 309 -20.00 35.79 -3.53
CA ASP A 309 -18.73 36.16 -2.90
C ASP A 309 -18.93 36.83 -1.56
N GLN A 310 -19.91 37.75 -1.46
CA GLN A 310 -20.24 38.38 -0.19
C GLN A 310 -20.70 37.39 0.84
N HIS A 311 -21.64 36.48 0.49
CA HIS A 311 -22.13 35.43 1.39
C HIS A 311 -21.01 34.49 1.84
N LEU A 312 -20.10 34.12 0.94
CA LEU A 312 -18.94 33.29 1.27
C LEU A 312 -18.01 34.02 2.25
N GLN A 313 -17.70 35.28 2.00
CA GLN A 313 -16.83 36.09 2.88
C GLN A 313 -17.45 36.33 4.26
N GLU A 314 -18.75 36.51 4.36
CA GLU A 314 -19.47 36.64 5.64
C GLU A 314 -19.34 35.35 6.45
N THR A 315 -19.52 34.18 5.82
CA THR A 315 -19.33 32.88 6.46
C THR A 315 -17.87 32.65 6.86
N ALA A 316 -16.92 32.96 5.98
CA ALA A 316 -15.49 32.86 6.29
C ALA A 316 -15.09 33.79 7.46
N LYS A 317 -15.60 35.03 7.50
CA LYS A 317 -15.38 35.94 8.65
C LYS A 317 -15.94 35.39 9.95
N ARG A 318 -17.12 34.75 9.93
CA ARG A 318 -17.66 34.10 11.14
C ARG A 318 -16.71 32.99 11.64
N LEU A 319 -16.20 32.17 10.74
CA LEU A 319 -15.33 31.05 11.07
C LEU A 319 -13.93 31.48 11.50
N TRP A 320 -13.21 32.25 10.71
CA TRP A 320 -11.82 32.67 10.97
C TRP A 320 -11.71 33.95 11.82
N GLY A 321 -12.74 34.77 11.86
CA GLY A 321 -12.72 36.08 12.53
C GLY A 321 -12.17 37.20 11.64
N SER A 322 -11.38 36.88 10.63
CA SER A 322 -10.83 37.81 9.62
C SER A 322 -10.63 37.06 8.31
N LEU A 323 -10.59 37.78 7.20
CA LEU A 323 -10.17 37.23 5.90
C LEU A 323 -8.66 37.36 5.68
N ASP A 324 -7.97 38.12 6.52
CA ASP A 324 -6.53 38.30 6.43
C ASP A 324 -5.80 37.05 6.93
N THR A 325 -4.67 36.73 6.33
CA THR A 325 -3.80 35.65 6.76
C THR A 325 -2.73 36.20 7.73
N PRO A 326 -2.74 35.80 9.01
CA PRO A 326 -1.75 36.21 9.99
C PRO A 326 -0.34 35.74 9.61
N LYS A 327 0.68 36.54 10.01
CA LYS A 327 2.10 36.14 9.82
C LYS A 327 2.52 35.00 10.73
N THR A 328 1.85 34.83 11.85
CA THR A 328 2.11 33.78 12.83
C THR A 328 0.95 32.79 12.87
N LEU A 329 1.23 31.55 13.33
CA LEU A 329 0.18 30.57 13.56
C LEU A 329 -0.87 31.12 14.53
N THR A 330 -2.12 31.06 14.12
CA THR A 330 -3.27 31.55 14.89
C THR A 330 -4.26 30.42 15.09
N GLU A 331 -4.77 30.29 16.30
CA GLU A 331 -5.86 29.36 16.67
C GLU A 331 -7.14 30.15 16.93
N ARG A 332 -8.26 29.64 16.45
CA ARG A 332 -9.58 30.12 16.81
C ARG A 332 -10.48 28.94 17.20
N LYS A 333 -11.12 29.04 18.34
CA LYS A 333 -12.21 28.14 18.74
C LYS A 333 -13.52 28.62 18.13
N TYR A 334 -14.27 27.71 17.50
CA TYR A 334 -15.61 27.99 16.97
C TYR A 334 -16.50 26.76 17.16
N GLY A 335 -17.65 26.94 17.81
CA GLY A 335 -18.44 25.81 18.28
C GLY A 335 -17.64 24.92 19.23
N LYS A 336 -17.60 23.62 18.95
CA LYS A 336 -16.77 22.64 19.69
C LYS A 336 -15.41 22.42 19.04
N GLY A 337 -15.19 22.92 17.84
CA GLY A 337 -13.98 22.70 17.04
C GLY A 337 -12.99 23.84 17.08
N ARG A 338 -11.97 23.71 16.24
CA ARG A 338 -10.84 24.65 16.15
C ARG A 338 -10.43 24.88 14.70
N ILE A 339 -9.92 26.06 14.42
CA ILE A 339 -9.35 26.43 13.15
C ILE A 339 -7.94 26.97 13.38
N TYR A 340 -6.97 26.44 12.62
CA TYR A 340 -5.58 26.87 12.63
C TYR A 340 -5.22 27.47 11.28
N TRP A 341 -4.65 28.69 11.23
CA TRP A 341 -4.22 29.32 9.98
C TRP A 341 -3.09 30.32 10.23
N GLY A 342 -2.49 30.84 9.16
CA GLY A 342 -1.34 31.75 9.25
C GLY A 342 -0.04 31.01 9.53
N GLY A 343 1.08 31.73 9.52
CA GLY A 343 2.41 31.13 9.68
C GLY A 343 2.65 30.02 8.66
N PRO A 344 2.97 28.79 9.11
CA PRO A 344 3.25 27.64 8.22
C PRO A 344 2.03 27.18 7.42
N PHE A 345 0.82 27.59 7.82
CA PHE A 345 -0.43 27.30 7.10
C PHE A 345 -0.93 28.44 6.23
N SER A 346 -0.08 29.41 5.93
CA SER A 346 -0.37 30.47 4.97
C SER A 346 -0.41 29.90 3.55
N ARG A 347 -1.19 30.58 2.67
CA ARG A 347 -1.21 30.21 1.25
C ARG A 347 0.17 30.35 0.62
N SER A 348 0.50 29.41 -0.25
CA SER A 348 1.66 29.47 -1.13
C SER A 348 1.21 29.69 -2.57
N GLU A 349 2.01 30.40 -3.36
CA GLU A 349 1.79 30.51 -4.81
C GLU A 349 2.26 29.27 -5.58
N ARG A 350 3.07 28.41 -4.93
CA ARG A 350 3.72 27.26 -5.56
C ARG A 350 3.14 25.93 -5.12
N GLU A 351 2.69 25.85 -3.87
CA GLU A 351 2.26 24.62 -3.24
C GLU A 351 0.76 24.66 -2.95
N LEU A 352 0.05 23.63 -3.32
CA LEU A 352 -1.39 23.51 -3.08
C LEU A 352 -1.73 23.32 -1.60
N TYR A 353 -0.85 22.65 -0.87
CA TYR A 353 -1.02 22.37 0.56
C TYR A 353 0.18 22.88 1.36
N PRO A 354 0.00 23.21 2.65
CA PRO A 354 1.11 23.37 3.58
C PRO A 354 2.00 22.13 3.58
N ALA A 355 3.29 22.31 3.82
CA ALA A 355 4.22 21.19 3.96
C ALA A 355 3.76 20.22 5.04
N TYR A 356 4.04 18.93 4.84
CA TYR A 356 3.67 17.87 5.78
C TYR A 356 4.16 18.13 7.21
N GLU A 357 5.37 18.66 7.34
CA GLU A 357 6.00 18.99 8.63
C GLU A 357 5.13 19.92 9.48
N ALA A 358 4.44 20.88 8.88
CA ALA A 358 3.56 21.79 9.60
C ALA A 358 2.37 21.04 10.25
N ALA A 359 1.75 20.11 9.52
CA ALA A 359 0.67 19.28 10.07
C ALA A 359 1.19 18.30 11.14
N ALA A 360 2.38 17.71 10.92
CA ALA A 360 3.03 16.82 11.87
C ALA A 360 3.37 17.55 13.19
N GLU A 361 3.94 18.74 13.12
CA GLU A 361 4.23 19.57 14.29
C GLU A 361 2.94 19.96 15.06
N LEU A 362 1.88 20.32 14.33
CA LEU A 362 0.58 20.61 14.96
C LEU A 362 0.04 19.38 15.69
N LEU A 363 0.09 18.19 15.10
CA LEU A 363 -0.34 16.96 15.75
C LEU A 363 0.50 16.63 16.98
N ALA A 364 1.82 16.79 16.90
CA ALA A 364 2.71 16.62 18.05
C ALA A 364 2.38 17.59 19.19
N ASN A 365 2.11 18.87 18.89
CA ASN A 365 1.67 19.88 19.86
C ASN A 365 0.28 19.57 20.46
N MET A 366 -0.56 18.82 19.73
CA MET A 366 -1.83 18.28 20.26
C MET A 366 -1.62 16.98 21.06
N SER A 367 -0.38 16.62 21.38
CA SER A 367 -0.02 15.37 22.08
C SER A 367 -0.46 14.08 21.35
N VAL A 368 -0.44 14.12 20.04
CA VAL A 368 -0.67 12.95 19.19
C VAL A 368 0.69 12.45 18.70
N PRO A 369 1.21 11.32 19.17
CA PRO A 369 2.45 10.75 18.63
C PRO A 369 2.23 10.18 17.22
N GLU A 370 3.32 10.01 16.48
CA GLU A 370 3.29 9.27 15.22
C GLU A 370 2.75 7.86 15.41
N ASP A 371 2.04 7.35 14.40
CA ASP A 371 1.38 6.05 14.46
C ASP A 371 2.38 4.89 14.57
N PHE A 372 3.50 5.02 13.87
CA PHE A 372 4.60 4.06 13.90
C PHE A 372 5.95 4.77 13.71
N VAL A 373 6.94 4.34 14.50
CA VAL A 373 8.33 4.79 14.37
C VAL A 373 9.27 3.60 14.45
N ALA A 374 10.26 3.54 13.57
CA ALA A 374 11.32 2.53 13.60
C ALA A 374 12.70 3.16 13.49
N THR A 375 13.71 2.55 14.15
CA THR A 375 15.11 3.00 14.06
C THR A 375 15.81 2.51 12.78
N GLY A 376 15.11 1.76 11.91
CA GLY A 376 15.63 1.19 10.67
C GLY A 376 14.71 1.43 9.47
N PRO A 377 15.08 0.92 8.28
CA PRO A 377 14.33 1.10 7.04
C PRO A 377 13.10 0.17 7.00
N ILE A 378 12.16 0.39 7.90
CA ILE A 378 10.93 -0.38 8.04
C ILE A 378 9.75 0.46 7.58
N ARG A 379 8.94 -0.06 6.66
CA ARG A 379 7.65 0.50 6.24
C ARG A 379 6.52 -0.16 6.99
N TYR A 380 5.34 0.50 7.03
CA TYR A 380 4.20 -0.02 7.75
C TYR A 380 2.85 0.33 7.10
N MET A 381 1.83 -0.41 7.49
CA MET A 381 0.41 -0.10 7.32
C MET A 381 -0.34 -0.50 8.59
N HIS A 382 -1.24 0.37 9.06
CA HIS A 382 -2.06 0.12 10.25
C HIS A 382 -3.53 -0.03 9.88
N ARG A 383 -4.13 -1.14 10.31
CA ARG A 383 -5.56 -1.43 10.22
C ARG A 383 -6.14 -1.59 11.62
N ARG A 384 -7.34 -1.10 11.84
CA ARG A 384 -8.05 -1.16 13.11
C ARG A 384 -9.38 -1.86 12.95
N THR A 385 -9.62 -2.88 13.77
CA THR A 385 -10.94 -3.53 13.95
C THR A 385 -11.54 -3.12 15.29
N GLU A 386 -12.70 -3.64 15.62
CA GLU A 386 -13.30 -3.44 16.96
C GLU A 386 -12.46 -4.07 18.09
N VAL A 387 -11.71 -5.12 17.76
CA VAL A 387 -11.01 -5.96 18.74
C VAL A 387 -9.48 -5.98 18.59
N HIS A 388 -8.94 -5.54 17.47
CA HIS A 388 -7.50 -5.55 17.22
C HIS A 388 -7.01 -4.26 16.55
N ASP A 389 -5.78 -3.87 16.89
CA ASP A 389 -4.91 -3.03 16.07
C ASP A 389 -3.91 -3.95 15.36
N ILE A 390 -3.83 -3.83 14.02
CA ILE A 390 -3.09 -4.73 13.13
C ILE A 390 -2.08 -3.89 12.36
N TYR A 391 -0.81 -4.06 12.66
CA TYR A 391 0.28 -3.42 11.93
C TYR A 391 0.94 -4.43 11.00
N PHE A 392 0.97 -4.14 9.71
CA PHE A 392 1.87 -4.81 8.78
C PHE A 392 3.17 -4.02 8.75
N VAL A 393 4.29 -4.68 9.01
CA VAL A 393 5.63 -4.07 9.01
C VAL A 393 6.56 -4.84 8.10
N ALA A 394 7.36 -4.15 7.29
CA ALA A 394 8.22 -4.76 6.29
C ALA A 394 9.58 -4.07 6.18
N ASN A 395 10.65 -4.86 6.17
CA ASN A 395 12.00 -4.40 5.88
C ASN A 395 12.14 -4.08 4.39
N LYS A 396 12.43 -2.81 4.07
CA LYS A 396 12.66 -2.36 2.68
C LYS A 396 14.11 -2.53 2.19
N SER A 397 14.97 -3.14 3.03
CA SER A 397 16.40 -3.34 2.76
C SER A 397 16.72 -4.77 2.32
N PRO A 398 17.67 -4.97 1.40
CA PRO A 398 18.23 -6.29 1.07
C PRO A 398 19.17 -6.84 2.15
N ARG A 399 19.17 -6.29 3.35
CA ARG A 399 20.04 -6.68 4.47
C ARG A 399 19.19 -7.08 5.68
N VAL A 400 19.81 -7.86 6.56
CA VAL A 400 19.27 -8.08 7.91
C VAL A 400 19.28 -6.76 8.66
N ILE A 401 18.15 -6.44 9.30
CA ILE A 401 17.96 -5.21 10.07
C ILE A 401 17.50 -5.56 11.49
N GLU A 402 18.17 -5.00 12.46
CA GLU A 402 17.69 -4.93 13.83
C GLU A 402 17.14 -3.51 14.07
N ALA A 403 15.90 -3.41 14.51
CA ALA A 403 15.22 -2.15 14.68
C ALA A 403 14.34 -2.14 15.92
N ASP A 404 14.36 -1.04 16.65
CA ASP A 404 13.35 -0.72 17.65
C ASP A 404 12.11 -0.18 16.95
N CYS A 405 11.01 -0.93 17.00
CA CYS A 405 9.73 -0.56 16.42
C CYS A 405 8.78 -0.07 17.52
N THR A 406 8.28 1.15 17.41
CA THR A 406 7.34 1.76 18.35
C THR A 406 5.98 1.94 17.70
N PHE A 407 4.95 1.36 18.30
CA PHE A 407 3.57 1.32 17.85
C PHE A 407 2.71 2.24 18.72
N ARG A 408 1.97 3.18 18.12
CA ARG A 408 1.14 4.14 18.85
C ARG A 408 -0.02 3.47 19.60
N ASP A 409 -0.78 2.67 18.87
CA ASP A 409 -1.92 1.94 19.40
C ASP A 409 -1.50 0.50 19.74
N GLY A 410 -0.50 0.38 20.63
CA GLY A 410 0.04 -0.86 21.14
C GLY A 410 -0.77 -1.43 22.30
N GLY A 411 -0.15 -2.34 23.01
CA GLY A 411 -0.74 -2.97 24.19
C GLY A 411 0.12 -4.13 24.69
N PRO A 412 -0.25 -4.74 25.82
CA PRO A 412 0.44 -5.91 26.32
C PRO A 412 0.19 -7.14 25.44
N ARG A 413 1.14 -8.06 25.45
CA ARG A 413 1.08 -9.36 24.76
C ARG A 413 0.95 -9.23 23.24
N PRO A 414 1.86 -8.49 22.56
CA PRO A 414 1.86 -8.42 21.11
C PRO A 414 2.03 -9.82 20.49
N GLU A 415 1.27 -10.05 19.43
CA GLU A 415 1.39 -11.26 18.63
C GLU A 415 2.13 -10.96 17.32
N LEU A 416 2.96 -11.90 16.88
CA LEU A 416 3.66 -11.87 15.60
C LEU A 416 3.06 -12.93 14.68
N TRP A 417 2.44 -12.49 13.57
CA TRP A 417 1.86 -13.39 12.59
C TRP A 417 2.70 -13.33 11.32
N MET A 418 3.18 -14.50 10.89
CA MET A 418 4.12 -14.64 9.77
C MET A 418 3.37 -14.94 8.47
N PRO A 419 3.21 -13.99 7.54
CA PRO A 419 2.40 -14.22 6.35
C PRO A 419 3.01 -15.25 5.37
N VAL A 420 4.34 -15.40 5.34
CA VAL A 420 5.03 -16.39 4.48
C VAL A 420 4.72 -17.81 4.92
N THR A 421 4.82 -18.12 6.22
CA THR A 421 4.60 -19.48 6.74
C THR A 421 3.18 -19.73 7.22
N GLY A 422 2.49 -18.70 7.71
CA GLY A 422 1.19 -18.75 8.37
C GLY A 422 1.28 -19.09 9.85
N GLU A 423 2.48 -19.13 10.41
CA GLU A 423 2.72 -19.33 11.84
C GLU A 423 2.37 -18.07 12.62
N MET A 424 1.92 -18.27 13.86
CA MET A 424 1.58 -17.20 14.79
C MET A 424 2.26 -17.45 16.13
N TYR A 425 2.84 -16.39 16.69
CA TYR A 425 3.61 -16.42 17.92
C TYR A 425 3.24 -15.28 18.85
N ARG A 426 3.57 -15.39 20.13
CA ARG A 426 3.56 -14.29 21.08
C ARG A 426 4.97 -13.78 21.29
N LEU A 427 5.14 -12.46 21.29
CA LEU A 427 6.45 -11.85 21.53
C LEU A 427 6.72 -11.76 23.02
N ARG A 428 7.92 -12.19 23.45
CA ARG A 428 8.37 -12.10 24.84
C ARG A 428 8.95 -10.72 25.20
N GLN A 429 9.64 -10.09 24.23
CA GLN A 429 10.38 -8.85 24.46
C GLN A 429 9.59 -7.67 23.90
N TYR A 430 9.05 -6.87 24.78
CA TYR A 430 8.39 -5.60 24.47
C TYR A 430 8.34 -4.71 25.71
N ASN A 431 8.16 -3.41 25.50
CA ASN A 431 7.99 -2.44 26.58
C ASN A 431 6.77 -1.56 26.29
N CYS A 432 5.79 -1.59 27.19
CA CYS A 432 4.63 -0.70 27.14
C CYS A 432 4.97 0.59 27.89
N ALA A 433 4.90 1.72 27.23
CA ALA A 433 5.07 3.03 27.83
C ALA A 433 3.78 3.49 28.53
N GLU A 434 3.89 4.42 29.48
CA GLU A 434 2.74 4.99 30.21
C GLU A 434 1.73 5.69 29.30
N ASP A 435 2.17 6.21 28.16
CA ASP A 435 1.34 6.86 27.14
C ASP A 435 0.61 5.88 26.21
N GLY A 436 0.70 4.58 26.47
CA GLY A 436 0.01 3.52 25.74
C GLY A 436 0.78 2.99 24.53
N ARG A 437 1.92 3.59 24.16
CA ARG A 437 2.76 3.07 23.08
C ARG A 437 3.46 1.79 23.49
N THR A 438 3.70 0.91 22.52
CA THR A 438 4.49 -0.30 22.74
C THR A 438 5.73 -0.31 21.85
N LYS A 439 6.90 -0.48 22.47
CA LYS A 439 8.18 -0.61 21.81
C LYS A 439 8.60 -2.08 21.78
N ILE A 440 8.99 -2.56 20.60
CA ILE A 440 9.40 -3.95 20.36
C ILE A 440 10.75 -3.94 19.63
N PRO A 441 11.81 -4.55 20.19
CA PRO A 441 13.04 -4.82 19.44
C PRO A 441 12.76 -5.96 18.46
N MET A 442 12.89 -5.69 17.17
CA MET A 442 12.59 -6.64 16.09
C MET A 442 13.83 -6.87 15.22
N ARG A 443 13.96 -8.09 14.72
CA ARG A 443 14.95 -8.47 13.73
C ARG A 443 14.24 -8.94 12.47
N PHE A 444 14.65 -8.37 11.35
CA PHE A 444 14.11 -8.68 10.04
C PHE A 444 15.20 -9.26 9.14
N GLU A 445 14.91 -10.34 8.47
CA GLU A 445 15.71 -10.81 7.33
C GLU A 445 15.52 -9.87 6.11
N PRO A 446 16.34 -10.00 5.05
CA PRO A 446 16.17 -9.18 3.84
C PRO A 446 14.73 -9.23 3.31
N TYR A 447 14.09 -8.05 3.15
CA TYR A 447 12.71 -7.92 2.67
C TYR A 447 11.65 -8.72 3.45
N GLU A 448 11.94 -9.10 4.69
CA GLU A 448 10.98 -9.82 5.53
C GLU A 448 9.86 -8.91 6.03
N SER A 449 8.67 -9.46 6.17
CA SER A 449 7.50 -8.75 6.66
C SER A 449 6.68 -9.59 7.63
N PHE A 450 6.05 -8.89 8.60
CA PHE A 450 5.22 -9.46 9.65
C PHE A 450 3.93 -8.69 9.82
N PHE A 451 2.93 -9.33 10.44
CA PHE A 451 1.88 -8.63 11.14
C PHE A 451 2.19 -8.61 12.63
N VAL A 452 2.14 -7.42 13.24
CA VAL A 452 2.15 -7.24 14.68
C VAL A 452 0.72 -6.90 15.10
N VAL A 453 0.12 -7.76 15.93
CA VAL A 453 -1.29 -7.69 16.27
C VAL A 453 -1.44 -7.42 17.76
N PHE A 454 -2.20 -6.39 18.12
CA PHE A 454 -2.50 -6.01 19.49
C PHE A 454 -4.00 -6.16 19.76
N ALA A 455 -4.36 -6.82 20.87
CA ALA A 455 -5.74 -6.90 21.31
C ALA A 455 -6.18 -5.58 21.96
N ARG A 456 -7.30 -4.99 21.50
CA ARG A 456 -7.87 -3.74 22.03
C ARG A 456 -8.77 -3.94 23.26
N LYS A 457 -9.37 -5.10 23.39
CA LYS A 457 -10.17 -5.51 24.56
C LYS A 457 -9.54 -6.77 25.12
N GLN A 458 -9.61 -6.97 26.41
CA GLN A 458 -9.32 -8.26 27.01
C GLN A 458 -10.37 -9.26 26.49
N ALA A 459 -10.19 -9.73 25.27
CA ALA A 459 -10.87 -10.90 24.81
C ALA A 459 -10.27 -12.06 25.60
N GLU A 460 -11.05 -12.67 26.47
CA GLU A 460 -10.77 -14.03 26.91
C GLU A 460 -10.69 -14.88 25.63
N GLN A 461 -9.48 -15.18 25.18
CA GLN A 461 -9.30 -16.12 24.08
C GLN A 461 -9.34 -17.53 24.68
N PRO A 462 -10.42 -18.26 24.49
CA PRO A 462 -10.38 -19.69 24.79
C PRO A 462 -9.60 -20.36 23.64
N GLY A 463 -8.46 -20.93 23.95
CA GLY A 463 -8.07 -22.11 23.23
C GLY A 463 -6.67 -22.25 22.69
N ASN A 464 -6.04 -21.39 22.00
CA ASN A 464 -4.68 -21.67 21.52
C ASN A 464 -3.63 -20.89 22.29
N VAL A 465 -2.87 -21.58 23.14
CA VAL A 465 -1.66 -21.01 23.75
C VAL A 465 -0.61 -20.87 22.64
N LEU A 466 -0.44 -19.65 22.11
CA LEU A 466 0.61 -19.38 21.15
C LEU A 466 1.98 -19.61 21.80
N GLN A 467 2.89 -20.22 21.06
CA GLN A 467 4.28 -20.35 21.47
C GLN A 467 4.89 -18.93 21.62
N GLU A 468 5.60 -18.73 22.72
CA GLU A 468 6.33 -17.48 22.92
C GLU A 468 7.70 -17.53 22.28
N ILE A 469 8.04 -16.48 21.54
CA ILE A 469 9.33 -16.33 20.89
C ILE A 469 10.01 -15.00 21.20
N SER A 470 11.33 -14.98 21.01
CA SER A 470 12.14 -13.78 20.88
C SER A 470 12.89 -13.86 19.55
N PHE A 471 13.23 -12.70 18.99
CA PHE A 471 14.11 -12.67 17.80
C PHE A 471 15.50 -13.13 18.20
N THR A 472 15.93 -14.27 17.64
CA THR A 472 17.26 -14.86 17.90
C THR A 472 17.96 -15.18 16.58
N GLU A 473 19.27 -15.05 16.56
CA GLU A 473 20.07 -15.47 15.42
C GLU A 473 20.24 -17.00 15.41
N PRO A 474 19.93 -17.68 14.29
CA PRO A 474 20.17 -19.11 14.16
C PRO A 474 21.66 -19.42 14.22
N LYS A 475 22.02 -20.50 14.91
CA LYS A 475 23.41 -20.98 14.97
C LYS A 475 23.60 -22.16 14.05
N PRO A 476 24.64 -22.19 13.20
CA PRO A 476 24.89 -23.32 12.31
C PRO A 476 25.25 -24.58 13.13
N ILE A 477 24.65 -25.72 12.74
CA ILE A 477 24.91 -27.04 13.35
C ILE A 477 25.83 -27.85 12.45
N ALA A 478 25.58 -27.85 11.15
CA ALA A 478 26.34 -28.61 10.17
C ALA A 478 26.19 -27.97 8.78
N VAL A 479 27.13 -28.29 7.91
CA VAL A 479 27.08 -27.95 6.48
C VAL A 479 26.81 -29.23 5.70
N VAL A 480 25.76 -29.23 4.87
CA VAL A 480 25.44 -30.33 3.94
C VAL A 480 26.24 -30.09 2.66
N GLY A 481 27.50 -30.52 2.65
CA GLY A 481 28.42 -30.36 1.52
C GLY A 481 28.23 -31.38 0.38
N GLY A 482 28.96 -31.20 -0.71
CA GLY A 482 28.98 -32.11 -1.86
C GLY A 482 29.51 -33.51 -1.55
N PRO A 483 29.52 -34.44 -2.55
CA PRO A 483 28.95 -34.26 -3.88
C PRO A 483 27.41 -34.34 -3.89
N TRP A 484 26.78 -33.70 -4.89
CA TRP A 484 25.35 -33.70 -5.13
C TRP A 484 25.02 -34.40 -6.46
N ASP A 485 24.02 -35.28 -6.46
CA ASP A 485 23.42 -35.78 -7.69
C ASP A 485 22.44 -34.74 -8.23
N VAL A 486 22.70 -34.23 -9.42
CA VAL A 486 21.86 -33.18 -10.05
C VAL A 486 21.29 -33.70 -11.36
N SER A 487 20.00 -33.46 -11.60
CA SER A 487 19.31 -33.82 -12.82
C SER A 487 18.59 -32.60 -13.42
N PHE A 488 18.65 -32.47 -14.75
CA PHE A 488 17.98 -31.46 -15.54
C PHE A 488 17.00 -32.10 -16.49
N ASP A 489 16.04 -31.31 -17.01
CA ASP A 489 15.14 -31.79 -18.05
C ASP A 489 15.87 -31.79 -19.40
N THR A 490 16.05 -32.98 -19.99
CA THR A 490 16.75 -33.17 -21.27
C THR A 490 16.04 -32.53 -22.45
N LYS A 491 14.71 -32.33 -22.35
CA LYS A 491 13.94 -31.62 -23.39
C LYS A 491 14.38 -30.18 -23.57
N TRP A 492 14.96 -29.57 -22.54
CA TRP A 492 15.49 -28.20 -22.55
C TRP A 492 17.02 -28.16 -22.67
N GLY A 493 17.65 -29.26 -23.05
CA GLY A 493 19.07 -29.35 -23.34
C GLY A 493 19.99 -29.54 -22.13
N GLY A 494 19.43 -29.74 -20.95
CA GLY A 494 20.22 -30.07 -19.76
C GLY A 494 20.61 -31.55 -19.70
N PRO A 495 21.65 -31.95 -18.95
CA PRO A 495 22.04 -33.34 -18.75
C PRO A 495 21.02 -34.07 -17.86
N GLU A 496 20.70 -35.32 -18.19
CA GLU A 496 19.80 -36.16 -17.39
C GLU A 496 20.35 -36.37 -15.97
N LYS A 497 21.65 -36.56 -15.85
CA LYS A 497 22.34 -36.73 -14.57
C LYS A 497 23.78 -36.18 -14.65
N ILE A 498 24.17 -35.46 -13.61
CA ILE A 498 25.52 -34.94 -13.42
C ILE A 498 25.83 -34.83 -11.92
N VAL A 499 27.09 -34.91 -11.54
CA VAL A 499 27.54 -34.71 -10.16
C VAL A 499 28.11 -33.30 -10.00
N PHE A 500 27.61 -32.57 -9.01
CA PHE A 500 28.18 -31.30 -8.57
C PHE A 500 28.99 -31.56 -7.28
N ASN A 501 30.31 -31.41 -7.36
CA ASN A 501 31.16 -31.57 -6.20
C ASN A 501 30.89 -30.48 -5.15
N GLU A 502 30.57 -29.27 -5.60
CA GLU A 502 30.17 -28.13 -4.79
C GLU A 502 28.94 -27.46 -5.42
N LEU A 503 28.18 -26.72 -4.60
CA LEU A 503 27.09 -25.88 -5.11
C LEU A 503 27.67 -24.64 -5.75
N GLU A 504 27.31 -24.38 -6.99
CA GLU A 504 27.81 -23.27 -7.79
C GLU A 504 26.75 -22.68 -8.71
N ASP A 505 26.96 -21.46 -9.15
CA ASP A 505 26.13 -20.79 -10.13
C ASP A 505 26.25 -21.50 -11.49
N TRP A 506 25.11 -21.90 -12.07
CA TRP A 506 25.08 -22.59 -13.35
C TRP A 506 25.73 -21.79 -14.49
N THR A 507 25.69 -20.47 -14.43
CA THR A 507 26.31 -19.59 -15.44
C THR A 507 27.84 -19.69 -15.47
N GLN A 508 28.43 -20.20 -14.38
CA GLN A 508 29.88 -20.39 -14.27
C GLN A 508 30.35 -21.77 -14.79
N ARG A 509 29.39 -22.66 -15.09
CA ARG A 509 29.71 -24.00 -15.60
C ARG A 509 30.28 -23.98 -17.01
N SER A 510 31.15 -24.96 -17.31
CA SER A 510 31.72 -25.14 -18.65
C SER A 510 30.74 -25.82 -19.62
N GLU A 511 29.85 -26.66 -19.10
CA GLU A 511 28.85 -27.39 -19.87
C GLU A 511 27.76 -26.44 -20.39
N ARG A 512 27.72 -26.24 -21.70
CA ARG A 512 26.77 -25.31 -22.36
C ARG A 512 25.31 -25.62 -22.01
N GLY A 513 24.95 -26.92 -21.88
CA GLY A 513 23.60 -27.36 -21.52
C GLY A 513 23.21 -27.00 -20.07
N ILE A 514 24.16 -26.59 -19.22
CA ILE A 514 23.90 -26.08 -17.85
C ILE A 514 24.02 -24.56 -17.83
N LYS A 515 25.11 -24.05 -18.42
CA LYS A 515 25.39 -22.58 -18.44
C LYS A 515 24.23 -21.73 -18.95
N TYR A 516 23.54 -22.23 -19.95
CA TYR A 516 22.41 -21.54 -20.61
C TYR A 516 21.07 -22.21 -20.34
N TYR A 517 20.99 -23.05 -19.31
CA TYR A 517 19.76 -23.75 -18.98
C TYR A 517 18.73 -22.78 -18.36
N SER A 518 17.50 -22.87 -18.84
CA SER A 518 16.32 -22.19 -18.26
C SER A 518 15.25 -23.25 -17.97
N GLY A 519 14.97 -23.50 -16.70
CA GLY A 519 14.05 -24.58 -16.29
C GLY A 519 14.25 -25.06 -14.85
N LEU A 520 13.84 -26.28 -14.62
CA LEU A 520 13.92 -26.95 -13.31
C LEU A 520 15.14 -27.88 -13.26
N ALA A 521 15.92 -27.78 -12.18
CA ALA A 521 16.92 -28.78 -11.84
C ALA A 521 16.65 -29.37 -10.45
N THR A 522 16.90 -30.67 -10.30
CA THR A 522 16.68 -31.38 -9.04
C THR A 522 18.01 -31.83 -8.46
N TYR A 523 18.30 -31.36 -7.26
CA TYR A 523 19.47 -31.72 -6.46
C TYR A 523 19.08 -32.78 -5.45
N ARG A 524 19.87 -33.86 -5.34
CA ARG A 524 19.66 -34.93 -4.37
C ARG A 524 20.92 -35.17 -3.56
N LYS A 525 20.71 -35.40 -2.25
CA LYS A 525 21.81 -35.64 -1.31
C LYS A 525 21.35 -36.50 -0.14
N ALA A 526 22.11 -37.52 0.20
CA ALA A 526 22.01 -38.19 1.49
C ALA A 526 22.99 -37.56 2.49
N PHE A 527 22.57 -37.39 3.75
CA PHE A 527 23.43 -36.83 4.80
C PHE A 527 23.04 -37.33 6.19
N ASP A 528 24.02 -37.27 7.10
CA ASP A 528 23.83 -37.50 8.53
C ASP A 528 24.03 -36.20 9.31
N LEU A 529 23.33 -36.05 10.43
CA LEU A 529 23.61 -34.97 11.37
C LEU A 529 24.71 -35.41 12.33
N PRO A 530 25.77 -34.57 12.56
CA PRO A 530 26.87 -34.90 13.47
C PRO A 530 26.43 -34.99 14.92
N ALA A 531 25.42 -34.24 15.31
CA ALA A 531 24.76 -34.27 16.62
C ALA A 531 23.32 -33.75 16.50
N PHE A 532 22.39 -34.34 17.23
CA PHE A 532 21.07 -33.75 17.43
C PHE A 532 21.19 -32.61 18.43
N PRO A 533 20.64 -31.40 18.12
CA PRO A 533 20.63 -30.33 19.10
C PRO A 533 19.78 -30.69 20.32
N PRO A 534 19.95 -30.03 21.48
CA PRO A 534 19.08 -30.18 22.62
C PRO A 534 17.60 -30.04 22.25
N SER A 535 16.73 -30.73 22.97
CA SER A 535 15.32 -31.02 22.62
C SER A 535 14.37 -29.82 22.51
N ASP A 536 14.81 -28.59 22.75
CA ASP A 536 13.97 -27.40 22.93
C ASP A 536 14.13 -26.31 21.85
N GLY A 537 14.86 -26.59 20.76
CA GLY A 537 15.08 -25.66 19.65
C GLY A 537 14.52 -26.15 18.31
N ASP A 538 14.17 -25.21 17.44
CA ASP A 538 13.84 -25.52 16.06
C ASP A 538 15.08 -25.66 15.19
N ILE A 539 15.06 -26.67 14.32
CA ILE A 539 16.09 -26.93 13.33
C ILE A 539 15.63 -26.45 11.97
N TYR A 540 16.48 -25.70 11.29
CA TYR A 540 16.21 -25.20 9.95
C TYR A 540 17.24 -25.71 8.96
N LEU A 541 16.77 -26.07 7.76
CA LEU A 541 17.62 -26.22 6.58
C LEU A 541 17.72 -24.85 5.91
N ASP A 542 18.92 -24.33 5.84
CA ASP A 542 19.23 -23.07 5.16
C ASP A 542 19.82 -23.39 3.77
N LEU A 543 19.22 -22.85 2.72
CA LEU A 543 19.61 -23.07 1.34
C LEU A 543 20.69 -22.06 0.86
N GLY A 544 21.05 -21.12 1.71
CA GLY A 544 21.91 -20.00 1.32
C GLY A 544 21.20 -19.06 0.34
N ASP A 545 21.71 -18.94 -0.88
CA ASP A 545 21.14 -18.10 -1.94
C ASP A 545 20.67 -19.00 -3.10
N ALA A 546 19.45 -19.51 -2.99
CA ALA A 546 18.85 -20.34 -4.04
C ALA A 546 18.09 -19.47 -5.05
N ARG A 547 18.72 -19.14 -6.18
CA ARG A 547 18.10 -18.34 -7.25
C ARG A 547 17.39 -19.22 -8.27
N HIS A 548 16.02 -19.07 -8.48
CA HIS A 548 15.26 -17.93 -7.93
C HIS A 548 14.15 -18.41 -6.99
N ILE A 549 13.87 -19.71 -6.98
CA ILE A 549 12.82 -20.33 -6.20
C ILE A 549 13.14 -21.82 -6.04
N ALA A 550 12.91 -22.38 -4.87
CA ALA A 550 13.25 -23.75 -4.58
C ALA A 550 12.13 -24.50 -3.82
N ARG A 551 11.80 -25.71 -4.27
CA ARG A 551 10.94 -26.64 -3.52
C ARG A 551 11.83 -27.63 -2.76
N VAL A 552 11.55 -27.80 -1.46
CA VAL A 552 12.33 -28.66 -0.57
C VAL A 552 11.53 -29.87 -0.17
N ARG A 553 12.15 -31.06 -0.29
CA ARG A 553 11.67 -32.31 0.30
C ARG A 553 12.77 -32.93 1.15
N LEU A 554 12.37 -33.45 2.31
CA LEU A 554 13.28 -34.15 3.21
C LEU A 554 12.61 -35.46 3.69
N ASN A 555 13.30 -36.59 3.51
CA ASN A 555 12.81 -37.92 3.90
C ASN A 555 11.43 -38.26 3.28
N GLY A 556 11.20 -37.78 2.06
CA GLY A 556 9.93 -37.98 1.32
C GLY A 556 8.83 -36.97 1.62
N GLU A 557 8.98 -36.13 2.68
CA GLU A 557 8.00 -35.10 3.02
C GLU A 557 8.26 -33.81 2.25
N ASN A 558 7.21 -33.21 1.70
CA ASN A 558 7.26 -31.92 1.02
C ASN A 558 7.17 -30.79 2.06
N LEU A 559 8.26 -30.02 2.20
CA LEU A 559 8.37 -28.90 3.13
C LEU A 559 7.92 -27.57 2.54
N GLY A 560 7.44 -27.58 1.29
CA GLY A 560 6.97 -26.39 0.58
C GLY A 560 8.07 -25.69 -0.21
N VAL A 561 7.80 -24.45 -0.62
CA VAL A 561 8.62 -23.66 -1.54
C VAL A 561 9.26 -22.50 -0.82
N VAL A 562 10.57 -22.33 -0.97
CA VAL A 562 11.33 -21.14 -0.55
C VAL A 562 11.43 -20.21 -1.77
N TRP A 563 10.89 -19.02 -1.67
CA TRP A 563 10.80 -18.06 -2.78
C TRP A 563 11.27 -16.65 -2.39
N THR A 564 11.62 -16.44 -1.13
CA THR A 564 12.13 -15.18 -0.57
C THR A 564 13.02 -15.50 0.65
N ALA A 565 13.83 -14.55 1.07
CA ALA A 565 14.54 -14.64 2.34
C ALA A 565 13.56 -14.70 3.55
N PRO A 566 13.96 -15.36 4.64
CA PRO A 566 15.15 -16.21 4.77
C PRO A 566 15.00 -17.49 3.94
N TRP A 567 16.10 -17.86 3.25
CA TRP A 567 16.14 -19.03 2.39
C TRP A 567 16.20 -20.35 3.19
N ARG A 568 15.27 -20.53 4.12
CA ARG A 568 15.31 -21.67 5.03
C ARG A 568 13.92 -22.30 5.26
N ARG A 569 13.95 -23.59 5.61
CA ARG A 569 12.77 -24.37 6.00
C ARG A 569 12.99 -25.05 7.32
N LYS A 570 11.94 -25.02 8.17
CA LYS A 570 11.91 -25.76 9.44
C LYS A 570 11.85 -27.25 9.15
N ILE A 571 12.80 -28.01 9.70
CA ILE A 571 12.94 -29.44 9.48
C ILE A 571 12.86 -30.26 10.78
N THR A 572 12.62 -29.63 11.92
CA THR A 572 12.62 -30.22 13.27
C THR A 572 11.86 -31.56 13.34
N ARG A 573 10.70 -31.64 12.66
CA ARG A 573 9.82 -32.83 12.74
C ARG A 573 10.20 -33.96 11.80
N VAL A 574 11.01 -33.70 10.78
CA VAL A 574 11.28 -34.63 9.69
C VAL A 574 12.72 -35.06 9.59
N VAL A 575 13.64 -34.29 10.15
CA VAL A 575 15.07 -34.58 10.14
C VAL A 575 15.39 -35.73 11.11
N ARG A 576 16.33 -36.60 10.74
CA ARG A 576 16.79 -37.75 11.49
C ARG A 576 18.28 -37.61 11.83
N ALA A 577 18.75 -38.37 12.80
CA ALA A 577 20.17 -38.41 13.13
C ALA A 577 21.02 -38.93 11.97
N ARG A 578 20.50 -39.91 11.24
CA ARG A 578 21.19 -40.57 10.12
C ARG A 578 20.22 -40.83 8.98
N ASP A 579 20.82 -41.09 7.80
CA ASP A 579 20.11 -41.49 6.58
C ASP A 579 19.00 -40.50 6.18
N ASN A 580 19.34 -39.19 6.16
CA ASN A 580 18.45 -38.18 5.62
C ASN A 580 18.58 -38.12 4.11
N HIS A 581 17.46 -38.15 3.43
CA HIS A 581 17.36 -37.96 1.98
C HIS A 581 16.77 -36.61 1.64
N LEU A 582 17.61 -35.71 1.14
CA LEU A 582 17.24 -34.36 0.75
C LEU A 582 17.06 -34.27 -0.76
N GLU A 583 15.96 -33.67 -1.18
CA GLU A 583 15.70 -33.30 -2.57
C GLU A 583 15.30 -31.83 -2.65
N ILE A 584 15.97 -31.09 -3.53
CA ILE A 584 15.72 -29.65 -3.76
C ILE A 584 15.50 -29.46 -5.27
N GLU A 585 14.29 -29.06 -5.65
CA GLU A 585 14.01 -28.61 -7.02
C GLU A 585 14.24 -27.10 -7.10
N VAL A 586 15.11 -26.64 -7.97
CA VAL A 586 15.41 -25.23 -8.18
C VAL A 586 14.91 -24.83 -9.56
N ALA A 587 14.15 -23.73 -9.62
CA ALA A 587 13.82 -23.07 -10.88
C ALA A 587 14.61 -21.78 -11.03
N ASN A 588 15.26 -21.59 -12.17
CA ASN A 588 15.84 -20.30 -12.56
C ASN A 588 14.92 -19.58 -13.57
N LEU A 589 15.32 -18.37 -13.99
CA LEU A 589 14.68 -17.62 -15.08
C LEU A 589 15.15 -18.08 -16.44
#